data_aa66f25fb41f61bd2c63351e4c4e2e7e
#
_entry.id   aa66f25fb41f61bd2c63351e4c4e2e7e
#
_cell.length_a   1.000
_cell.length_b   1.000
_cell.length_c   1.000
_cell.angle_alpha   90.00
_cell.angle_beta   90.00
_cell.angle_gamma   90.00
#
_symmetry.space_group_name_H-M   'P 1'
#
loop_
_entity.id
_entity.type
_entity.pdbx_description
1 polymer ?
#
loop_
_entity_poly.entity_id
_entity_poly.type
_entity_poly.pdbx_seq_one_letter_code
_entity_poly.pdbx_strand_id
1 'polypeptide(L)'
;TVEWGPVRFFRNEGGQLVERTEEAGLGPRTGWWNAIAAGDVDGDGDMDFIVGNQGLNSRYHASPDKPELLFYGDWSGTGAPQILEAHFEGEFGYPHRGLDALSMAVPALKEKFPKFDAFARAPIEGVFSMDSLRRASRREATTLESGVLLNDGKAHFQLAPLPALAQIAPARGVALADLHGAGNLDLVIAQNDYSPHREIGQMDGGVSLVLLGDGKGSFAPLWPDRSGVSMPGEAKRLAITDLDQDGKPDLVFATGIGSLRAYLNQSTRR
;
A
#
# COMPACT_ATOMS: atom_id res chain seq x y z
N THR A 1 -3.36 9.34 3.65
CA THR A 1 -2.78 8.45 2.62
C THR A 1 -3.63 8.50 1.35
N VAL A 2 -3.02 8.31 0.20
CA VAL A 2 -3.69 8.25 -1.10
C VAL A 2 -3.07 7.14 -1.95
N GLU A 3 -3.90 6.48 -2.77
CA GLU A 3 -3.40 5.59 -3.82
C GLU A 3 -2.91 6.43 -5.01
N TRP A 4 -1.83 5.97 -5.65
CA TRP A 4 -1.21 6.65 -6.81
C TRP A 4 -0.77 8.10 -6.53
N GLY A 5 -0.23 8.32 -5.34
CA GLY A 5 0.28 9.61 -4.92
C GLY A 5 1.16 9.52 -3.68
N PRO A 6 1.67 10.65 -3.17
CA PRO A 6 2.49 10.68 -1.96
C PRO A 6 1.64 10.53 -0.69
N VAL A 7 2.28 10.18 0.42
CA VAL A 7 1.71 10.46 1.75
C VAL A 7 1.65 11.97 1.90
N ARG A 8 0.45 12.54 2.12
CA ARG A 8 0.28 13.99 2.21
C ARG A 8 0.40 14.44 3.66
N PHE A 9 1.20 15.47 3.88
CA PHE A 9 1.40 16.08 5.18
C PHE A 9 0.80 17.48 5.24
N PHE A 10 -0.05 17.70 6.25
CA PHE A 10 -0.69 18.99 6.51
C PHE A 10 -0.28 19.48 7.89
N ARG A 11 0.35 20.64 7.94
CA ARG A 11 0.71 21.32 9.19
C ARG A 11 -0.41 22.25 9.63
N ASN A 12 -0.72 22.24 10.93
CA ASN A 12 -1.63 23.22 11.51
C ASN A 12 -0.87 24.53 11.76
N GLU A 13 -1.20 25.56 11.02
CA GLU A 13 -0.62 26.90 11.13
C GLU A 13 -1.72 27.88 11.55
N GLY A 14 -1.79 28.18 12.86
CA GLY A 14 -2.78 29.10 13.39
C GLY A 14 -4.25 28.67 13.24
N GLY A 15 -4.53 27.36 13.25
CA GLY A 15 -5.86 26.78 13.08
C GLY A 15 -6.22 26.44 11.64
N GLN A 16 -5.34 26.70 10.68
CA GLN A 16 -5.50 26.29 9.28
C GLN A 16 -4.55 25.14 8.94
N LEU A 17 -5.04 24.14 8.18
CA LEU A 17 -4.23 23.04 7.69
C LEU A 17 -3.58 23.45 6.37
N VAL A 18 -2.26 23.65 6.39
CA VAL A 18 -1.46 24.02 5.22
C VAL A 18 -0.69 22.79 4.75
N GLU A 19 -0.79 22.45 3.48
CA GLU A 19 -0.05 21.32 2.91
C GLU A 19 1.45 21.64 2.84
N ARG A 20 2.26 20.71 3.40
CA ARG A 20 3.72 20.79 3.48
C ARG A 20 4.38 19.47 3.01
N THR A 21 3.75 18.77 2.08
CA THR A 21 4.18 17.44 1.62
C THR A 21 5.59 17.48 1.01
N GLU A 22 5.89 18.49 0.19
CA GLU A 22 7.22 18.63 -0.44
C GLU A 22 8.30 19.00 0.58
N GLU A 23 8.00 19.95 1.49
CA GLU A 23 8.91 20.37 2.55
C GLU A 23 9.18 19.24 3.55
N ALA A 24 8.23 18.35 3.73
CA ALA A 24 8.36 17.17 4.58
C ALA A 24 9.16 16.02 3.93
N GLY A 25 9.63 16.17 2.69
CA GLY A 25 10.41 15.16 1.96
C GLY A 25 9.57 14.01 1.41
N LEU A 26 8.24 14.12 1.38
CA LEU A 26 7.32 13.04 1.02
C LEU A 26 6.88 13.09 -0.45
N GLY A 27 7.01 14.23 -1.14
CA GLY A 27 6.52 14.44 -2.50
C GLY A 27 7.01 13.42 -3.53
N PRO A 28 8.32 13.10 -3.60
CA PRO A 28 8.87 12.17 -4.61
C PRO A 28 8.46 10.70 -4.41
N ARG A 29 7.92 10.34 -3.22
CA ARG A 29 7.58 8.95 -2.89
C ARG A 29 6.10 8.70 -3.07
N THR A 30 5.73 8.34 -4.28
CA THR A 30 4.35 7.97 -4.62
C THR A 30 4.15 6.45 -4.51
N GLY A 31 2.96 6.03 -4.07
CA GLY A 31 2.65 4.61 -3.84
C GLY A 31 1.17 4.34 -3.75
N TRP A 32 0.81 3.13 -3.39
CA TRP A 32 -0.55 2.72 -3.00
C TRP A 32 -0.68 2.73 -1.47
N TRP A 33 -0.68 3.92 -0.89
CA TRP A 33 -0.71 4.07 0.56
C TRP A 33 -2.10 3.76 1.12
N ASN A 34 -2.26 2.58 1.71
CA ASN A 34 -3.54 2.04 2.17
C ASN A 34 -3.85 2.34 3.63
N ALA A 35 -2.82 2.46 4.46
CA ALA A 35 -2.97 2.58 5.90
C ALA A 35 -1.90 3.53 6.48
N ILE A 36 -2.21 4.10 7.66
CA ILE A 36 -1.27 4.90 8.45
C ILE A 36 -1.59 4.75 9.94
N ALA A 37 -0.53 4.65 10.75
CA ALA A 37 -0.60 4.76 12.20
C ALA A 37 0.51 5.71 12.68
N ALA A 38 0.28 6.40 13.81
CA ALA A 38 1.20 7.36 14.39
C ALA A 38 1.67 6.89 15.76
N GLY A 39 2.96 7.10 16.06
CA GLY A 39 3.57 6.81 17.36
C GLY A 39 5.04 7.17 17.35
N ASP A 40 5.60 7.45 18.52
CA ASP A 40 7.04 7.57 18.73
C ASP A 40 7.61 6.14 18.76
N VAL A 41 8.24 5.69 17.66
CA VAL A 41 8.71 4.31 17.52
C VAL A 41 10.20 4.15 17.74
N ASP A 42 10.94 5.25 17.83
CA ASP A 42 12.38 5.24 18.11
C ASP A 42 12.78 5.86 19.45
N GLY A 43 11.80 6.41 20.19
CA GLY A 43 11.98 6.89 21.55
C GLY A 43 12.64 8.28 21.63
N ASP A 44 12.62 9.06 20.55
CA ASP A 44 13.22 10.40 20.51
C ASP A 44 12.26 11.52 20.94
N GLY A 45 10.97 11.18 21.14
CA GLY A 45 9.91 12.09 21.59
C GLY A 45 9.14 12.75 20.43
N ASP A 46 9.52 12.51 19.19
CA ASP A 46 8.83 13.02 18.01
C ASP A 46 7.83 11.99 17.46
N MET A 47 6.85 12.46 16.68
CA MET A 47 5.82 11.59 16.12
C MET A 47 6.27 11.01 14.79
N ASP A 48 6.40 9.69 14.73
CA ASP A 48 6.64 8.91 13.52
C ASP A 48 5.35 8.34 12.95
N PHE A 49 5.43 7.78 11.74
CA PHE A 49 4.29 7.13 11.10
C PHE A 49 4.66 5.78 10.51
N ILE A 50 3.84 4.77 10.76
CA ILE A 50 3.84 3.55 9.97
C ILE A 50 2.93 3.77 8.76
N VAL A 51 3.43 3.45 7.57
CA VAL A 51 2.66 3.56 6.32
C VAL A 51 2.55 2.21 5.64
N GLY A 52 1.32 1.76 5.42
CA GLY A 52 1.00 0.54 4.70
C GLY A 52 0.86 0.80 3.20
N ASN A 53 1.54 0.00 2.38
CA ASN A 53 1.54 0.07 0.92
C ASN A 53 1.14 -1.29 0.31
N GLN A 54 1.33 -1.45 -0.99
CA GLN A 54 0.96 -2.63 -1.78
C GLN A 54 1.81 -3.87 -1.46
N GLY A 55 3.03 -3.67 -0.95
CA GLY A 55 3.99 -4.75 -0.77
C GLY A 55 4.72 -5.12 -2.08
N LEU A 56 5.62 -6.09 -1.97
CA LEU A 56 6.54 -6.45 -3.07
C LEU A 56 6.24 -7.81 -3.71
N ASN A 57 5.28 -8.57 -3.19
CA ASN A 57 4.91 -9.89 -3.71
C ASN A 57 3.67 -9.79 -4.61
N SER A 58 3.81 -9.05 -5.70
CA SER A 58 2.75 -8.86 -6.69
C SER A 58 3.34 -8.74 -8.10
N ARG A 59 2.48 -8.57 -9.11
CA ARG A 59 2.90 -8.30 -10.50
C ARG A 59 3.41 -6.87 -10.71
N TYR A 60 3.21 -6.01 -9.74
CA TYR A 60 3.66 -4.62 -9.81
C TYR A 60 5.09 -4.51 -9.30
N HIS A 61 5.92 -3.78 -10.03
CA HIS A 61 7.33 -3.55 -9.72
C HIS A 61 7.66 -2.08 -9.96
N ALA A 62 7.75 -1.31 -8.89
CA ALA A 62 7.99 0.12 -8.95
C ALA A 62 9.39 0.51 -8.47
N SER A 63 9.96 1.48 -9.15
CA SER A 63 11.15 2.21 -8.70
C SER A 63 11.04 3.68 -9.12
N PRO A 64 11.86 4.59 -8.57
CA PRO A 64 11.87 5.98 -9.02
C PRO A 64 12.15 6.14 -10.52
N ASP A 65 13.01 5.30 -11.10
CA ASP A 65 13.36 5.34 -12.52
C ASP A 65 12.33 4.62 -13.41
N LYS A 66 11.64 3.63 -12.86
CA LYS A 66 10.63 2.81 -13.55
C LYS A 66 9.39 2.69 -12.68
N PRO A 67 8.58 3.76 -12.57
CA PRO A 67 7.37 3.73 -11.77
C PRO A 67 6.29 2.86 -12.43
N GLU A 68 5.39 2.34 -11.62
CA GLU A 68 4.11 1.89 -12.13
C GLU A 68 3.30 3.08 -12.60
N LEU A 69 2.60 2.94 -13.72
CA LEU A 69 1.86 4.01 -14.36
C LEU A 69 0.37 3.74 -14.31
N LEU A 70 -0.40 4.78 -14.02
CA LEU A 70 -1.85 4.80 -14.17
C LEU A 70 -2.26 5.97 -15.06
N PHE A 71 -3.04 5.67 -16.07
CA PHE A 71 -3.67 6.65 -16.93
C PHE A 71 -5.18 6.57 -16.77
N TYR A 72 -5.81 7.73 -16.64
CA TYR A 72 -7.28 7.87 -16.60
C TYR A 72 -7.72 8.75 -17.76
N GLY A 73 -8.41 8.16 -18.73
CA GLY A 73 -8.78 8.85 -19.96
C GLY A 73 -9.85 8.12 -20.76
N ASP A 74 -10.41 8.80 -21.76
CA ASP A 74 -11.35 8.19 -22.71
C ASP A 74 -10.57 7.54 -23.85
N TRP A 75 -10.38 6.24 -23.75
CA TRP A 75 -9.66 5.44 -24.76
C TRP A 75 -10.53 4.97 -25.92
N SER A 76 -11.84 4.97 -25.71
CA SER A 76 -12.84 4.49 -26.68
C SER A 76 -13.43 5.60 -27.54
N GLY A 77 -13.24 6.88 -27.16
CA GLY A 77 -13.89 8.03 -27.82
C GLY A 77 -15.39 8.17 -27.53
N THR A 78 -15.90 7.47 -26.51
CA THR A 78 -17.32 7.47 -26.13
C THR A 78 -17.68 8.51 -25.08
N GLY A 79 -16.70 9.24 -24.56
CA GLY A 79 -16.86 10.17 -23.43
C GLY A 79 -16.80 9.49 -22.06
N ALA A 80 -16.68 8.17 -21.99
CA ALA A 80 -16.55 7.42 -20.75
C ALA A 80 -15.07 7.13 -20.43
N PRO A 81 -14.50 7.75 -19.38
CA PRO A 81 -13.10 7.51 -19.05
C PRO A 81 -12.89 6.12 -18.43
N GLN A 82 -11.77 5.50 -18.76
CA GLN A 82 -11.33 4.21 -18.22
C GLN A 82 -9.92 4.32 -17.65
N ILE A 83 -9.59 3.39 -16.76
CA ILE A 83 -8.26 3.22 -16.17
C ILE A 83 -7.42 2.30 -17.06
N LEU A 84 -6.19 2.73 -17.31
CA LEU A 84 -5.14 1.95 -17.95
C LEU A 84 -3.92 1.94 -17.05
N GLU A 85 -3.53 0.76 -16.59
CA GLU A 85 -2.32 0.53 -15.80
C GLU A 85 -1.21 0.01 -16.70
N ALA A 86 0.02 0.48 -16.49
CA ALA A 86 1.17 0.05 -17.27
C ALA A 86 2.44 -0.01 -16.41
N HIS A 87 3.35 -0.87 -16.83
CA HIS A 87 4.66 -1.09 -16.22
C HIS A 87 5.77 -0.95 -17.26
N PHE A 88 7.01 -0.82 -16.79
CA PHE A 88 8.17 -0.76 -17.68
C PHE A 88 8.82 -2.13 -17.85
N GLU A 89 9.06 -2.51 -19.14
CA GLU A 89 10.00 -3.56 -19.52
C GLU A 89 11.14 -2.92 -20.33
N GLY A 90 12.35 -2.88 -19.78
CA GLY A 90 13.44 -2.09 -20.36
C GLY A 90 13.09 -0.60 -20.35
N GLU A 91 13.12 0.02 -21.52
CA GLU A 91 12.82 1.45 -21.72
C GLU A 91 11.36 1.71 -22.14
N PHE A 92 10.57 0.66 -22.36
CA PHE A 92 9.22 0.78 -22.90
C PHE A 92 8.16 0.45 -21.85
N GLY A 93 7.04 1.19 -21.89
CA GLY A 93 5.86 0.92 -21.08
C GLY A 93 4.93 -0.09 -21.75
N TYR A 94 4.39 -1.04 -20.98
CA TYR A 94 3.44 -2.06 -21.46
C TYR A 94 2.20 -2.10 -20.58
N PRO A 95 0.99 -2.31 -21.14
CA PRO A 95 -0.22 -2.48 -20.33
C PRO A 95 -0.14 -3.72 -19.44
N HIS A 96 -0.62 -3.60 -18.19
CA HIS A 96 -0.77 -4.76 -17.30
C HIS A 96 -1.86 -5.71 -17.76
N ARG A 97 -2.93 -5.18 -18.39
CA ARG A 97 -4.07 -5.97 -18.86
C ARG A 97 -3.85 -6.43 -20.28
N GLY A 98 -4.22 -7.70 -20.53
CA GLY A 98 -4.16 -8.30 -21.84
C GLY A 98 -5.18 -7.73 -22.83
N LEU A 99 -5.04 -8.11 -24.12
CA LEU A 99 -5.88 -7.63 -25.21
C LEU A 99 -7.38 -7.86 -24.96
N ASP A 100 -7.76 -9.03 -24.44
CA ASP A 100 -9.16 -9.36 -24.21
C ASP A 100 -9.81 -8.43 -23.16
N ALA A 101 -9.12 -8.20 -22.03
CA ALA A 101 -9.61 -7.30 -20.99
C ALA A 101 -9.71 -5.85 -21.47
N LEU A 102 -8.68 -5.36 -22.18
CA LEU A 102 -8.70 -3.99 -22.71
C LEU A 102 -9.71 -3.81 -23.84
N SER A 103 -9.92 -4.81 -24.67
CA SER A 103 -10.87 -4.73 -25.77
C SER A 103 -12.34 -4.75 -25.32
N MET A 104 -12.62 -5.18 -24.08
CA MET A 104 -13.97 -5.02 -23.51
C MET A 104 -14.34 -3.54 -23.34
N ALA A 105 -13.37 -2.68 -23.01
CA ALA A 105 -13.54 -1.25 -22.88
C ALA A 105 -13.28 -0.49 -24.19
N VAL A 106 -12.35 -1.01 -25.04
CA VAL A 106 -11.92 -0.38 -26.29
C VAL A 106 -11.97 -1.43 -27.42
N PRO A 107 -13.14 -1.73 -27.99
CA PRO A 107 -13.32 -2.80 -29.00
C PRO A 107 -12.43 -2.69 -30.22
N ALA A 108 -12.07 -1.47 -30.66
CA ALA A 108 -11.19 -1.22 -31.80
C ALA A 108 -9.78 -1.84 -31.64
N LEU A 109 -9.37 -2.22 -30.42
CA LEU A 109 -8.09 -2.90 -30.22
C LEU A 109 -8.06 -4.29 -30.84
N LYS A 110 -9.20 -5.00 -30.95
CA LYS A 110 -9.27 -6.32 -31.64
C LYS A 110 -9.05 -6.18 -33.14
N GLU A 111 -9.50 -5.11 -33.74
CA GLU A 111 -9.25 -4.82 -35.17
C GLU A 111 -7.80 -4.41 -35.38
N LYS A 112 -7.25 -3.59 -34.48
CA LYS A 112 -5.85 -3.16 -34.54
C LYS A 112 -4.88 -4.31 -34.30
N PHE A 113 -5.21 -5.22 -33.40
CA PHE A 113 -4.38 -6.36 -33.01
C PHE A 113 -5.13 -7.69 -33.21
N PRO A 114 -5.19 -8.21 -34.45
CA PRO A 114 -5.87 -9.48 -34.73
C PRO A 114 -5.14 -10.71 -34.15
N LYS A 115 -3.90 -10.52 -33.66
CA LYS A 115 -3.08 -11.57 -33.00
C LYS A 115 -2.59 -11.08 -31.66
N PHE A 116 -2.68 -11.95 -30.63
CA PHE A 116 -2.19 -11.66 -29.28
C PHE A 116 -0.69 -11.34 -29.24
N ASP A 117 0.12 -12.04 -30.03
CA ASP A 117 1.57 -11.81 -30.14
C ASP A 117 1.90 -10.36 -30.57
N ALA A 118 1.14 -9.83 -31.54
CA ALA A 118 1.33 -8.45 -32.00
C ALA A 118 1.00 -7.42 -30.90
N PHE A 119 -0.04 -7.70 -30.11
CA PHE A 119 -0.38 -6.86 -28.95
C PHE A 119 0.66 -6.95 -27.84
N ALA A 120 1.10 -8.18 -27.50
CA ALA A 120 2.06 -8.41 -26.42
C ALA A 120 3.42 -7.73 -26.67
N ARG A 121 3.79 -7.52 -27.92
CA ARG A 121 5.04 -6.80 -28.30
C ARG A 121 4.86 -5.30 -28.45
N ALA A 122 3.63 -4.80 -28.43
CA ALA A 122 3.38 -3.38 -28.65
C ALA A 122 3.52 -2.59 -27.34
N PRO A 123 4.44 -1.62 -27.27
CA PRO A 123 4.49 -0.71 -26.16
C PRO A 123 3.20 0.13 -26.08
N ILE A 124 2.95 0.75 -24.93
CA ILE A 124 1.72 1.48 -24.67
C ILE A 124 1.42 2.56 -25.74
N GLU A 125 2.46 3.20 -26.28
CA GLU A 125 2.37 4.17 -27.37
C GLU A 125 2.02 3.52 -28.71
N GLY A 126 2.28 2.22 -28.84
CA GLY A 126 1.86 1.40 -29.96
C GLY A 126 0.42 0.90 -29.81
N VAL A 127 -0.07 0.74 -28.58
CA VAL A 127 -1.45 0.32 -28.29
C VAL A 127 -2.40 1.51 -28.39
N PHE A 128 -2.09 2.63 -27.75
CA PHE A 128 -2.87 3.87 -27.73
C PHE A 128 -2.12 4.99 -28.45
N SER A 129 -2.84 5.98 -28.95
CA SER A 129 -2.20 7.12 -29.61
C SER A 129 -1.48 8.00 -28.57
N MET A 130 -0.36 8.61 -28.96
CA MET A 130 0.34 9.59 -28.12
C MET A 130 -0.56 10.74 -27.69
N ASP A 131 -1.49 11.17 -28.54
CA ASP A 131 -2.46 12.23 -28.20
C ASP A 131 -3.44 11.79 -27.11
N SER A 132 -3.91 10.55 -27.13
CA SER A 132 -4.78 10.01 -26.09
C SER A 132 -4.02 9.90 -24.76
N LEU A 133 -2.77 9.41 -24.79
CA LEU A 133 -1.92 9.30 -23.60
C LEU A 133 -1.61 10.68 -22.99
N ARG A 134 -1.36 11.71 -23.79
CA ARG A 134 -1.11 13.08 -23.32
C ARG A 134 -2.34 13.76 -22.73
N ARG A 135 -3.54 13.44 -23.24
CA ARG A 135 -4.80 13.99 -22.72
C ARG A 135 -5.27 13.29 -21.44
N ALA A 136 -4.81 12.08 -21.19
CA ALA A 136 -5.16 11.34 -20.00
C ALA A 136 -4.52 11.95 -18.75
N SER A 137 -5.22 11.87 -17.61
CA SER A 137 -4.60 12.14 -16.32
C SER A 137 -3.63 11.00 -16.01
N ARG A 138 -2.34 11.32 -15.83
CA ARG A 138 -1.30 10.37 -15.48
C ARG A 138 -0.98 10.44 -14.00
N ARG A 139 -0.83 9.27 -13.38
CA ARG A 139 -0.32 9.07 -12.01
C ARG A 139 0.79 8.05 -12.04
N GLU A 140 1.62 8.07 -10.99
CA GLU A 140 2.77 7.18 -10.87
C GLU A 140 2.84 6.63 -9.45
N ALA A 141 3.32 5.38 -9.32
CA ALA A 141 3.77 4.83 -8.05
C ALA A 141 5.26 4.50 -8.19
N THR A 142 6.09 5.14 -7.38
CA THR A 142 7.55 5.00 -7.37
C THR A 142 8.04 4.04 -6.32
N THR A 143 7.17 3.65 -5.35
CA THR A 143 7.47 2.67 -4.31
C THR A 143 6.22 1.88 -3.94
N LEU A 144 6.40 0.60 -3.64
CA LEU A 144 5.35 -0.31 -3.17
C LEU A 144 5.64 -0.85 -1.77
N GLU A 145 6.76 -0.49 -1.16
CA GLU A 145 7.16 -0.94 0.17
C GLU A 145 6.33 -0.27 1.25
N SER A 146 5.84 -1.06 2.20
CA SER A 146 5.37 -0.57 3.49
C SER A 146 6.55 -0.18 4.36
N GLY A 147 6.43 0.88 5.15
CA GLY A 147 7.59 1.40 5.89
C GLY A 147 7.24 2.22 7.12
N VAL A 148 8.30 2.66 7.76
CA VAL A 148 8.30 3.65 8.83
C VAL A 148 8.74 4.98 8.25
N LEU A 149 7.98 6.03 8.45
CA LEU A 149 8.38 7.41 8.20
C LEU A 149 8.93 7.97 9.52
N LEU A 150 10.25 7.95 9.65
CA LEU A 150 10.95 8.52 10.81
C LEU A 150 11.02 10.04 10.69
N ASN A 151 10.63 10.74 11.75
CA ASN A 151 10.64 12.19 11.86
C ASN A 151 11.99 12.67 12.41
N ASP A 152 12.55 13.73 11.86
CA ASP A 152 13.79 14.34 12.36
C ASP A 152 13.55 15.45 13.40
N GLY A 153 12.35 15.52 13.98
CA GLY A 153 11.93 16.57 14.90
C GLY A 153 11.57 17.91 14.26
N LYS A 154 11.66 17.99 12.94
CA LYS A 154 11.36 19.22 12.17
C LYS A 154 10.25 19.00 11.14
N ALA A 155 9.54 17.88 11.27
CA ALA A 155 8.51 17.42 10.32
C ALA A 155 9.09 17.11 8.92
N HIS A 156 10.32 16.66 8.85
CA HIS A 156 10.93 16.08 7.67
C HIS A 156 11.07 14.57 7.89
N PHE A 157 10.56 13.76 6.96
CA PHE A 157 10.40 12.32 7.15
C PHE A 157 11.31 11.52 6.22
N GLN A 158 11.91 10.48 6.78
CA GLN A 158 12.68 9.49 6.01
C GLN A 158 11.98 8.13 6.06
N LEU A 159 11.72 7.55 4.88
CA LEU A 159 11.12 6.21 4.79
C LEU A 159 12.18 5.14 5.02
N ALA A 160 11.98 4.32 6.06
CA ALA A 160 12.70 3.09 6.31
C ALA A 160 11.78 1.88 6.02
N PRO A 161 12.17 0.93 5.15
CA PRO A 161 11.33 -0.22 4.81
C PRO A 161 11.08 -1.12 6.02
N LEU A 162 9.87 -1.66 6.14
CA LEU A 162 9.55 -2.74 7.06
C LEU A 162 10.16 -4.07 6.58
N PRO A 163 10.32 -5.07 7.48
CA PRO A 163 10.86 -6.39 7.13
C PRO A 163 10.11 -7.08 5.98
N ALA A 164 10.78 -8.03 5.31
CA ALA A 164 10.27 -8.73 4.13
C ALA A 164 8.88 -9.36 4.32
N LEU A 165 8.57 -9.90 5.51
CA LEU A 165 7.24 -10.45 5.81
C LEU A 165 6.12 -9.40 5.80
N ALA A 166 6.44 -8.14 6.05
CA ALA A 166 5.48 -7.04 5.91
C ALA A 166 5.22 -6.67 4.44
N GLN A 167 6.06 -7.13 3.50
CA GLN A 167 6.00 -6.85 2.07
C GLN A 167 5.34 -7.96 1.24
N ILE A 168 4.95 -9.10 1.86
CA ILE A 168 4.42 -10.26 1.12
C ILE A 168 2.98 -10.11 0.66
N ALA A 169 2.28 -9.10 1.15
CA ALA A 169 0.91 -8.76 0.78
C ALA A 169 0.61 -7.29 1.09
N PRO A 170 -0.43 -6.68 0.47
CA PRO A 170 -0.84 -5.32 0.77
C PRO A 170 -1.15 -5.13 2.25
N ALA A 171 -0.61 -4.07 2.85
CA ALA A 171 -0.91 -3.65 4.20
C ALA A 171 -2.16 -2.77 4.20
N ARG A 172 -3.33 -3.36 4.49
CA ARG A 172 -4.65 -2.69 4.43
C ARG A 172 -5.04 -1.99 5.72
N GLY A 173 -4.39 -2.35 6.83
CA GLY A 173 -4.53 -1.70 8.12
C GLY A 173 -3.26 -1.86 8.93
N VAL A 174 -2.92 -0.84 9.69
CA VAL A 174 -1.76 -0.84 10.61
C VAL A 174 -2.17 -0.23 11.95
N ALA A 175 -1.62 -0.74 13.04
CA ALA A 175 -1.84 -0.18 14.36
C ALA A 175 -0.62 -0.41 15.27
N LEU A 176 -0.38 0.50 16.18
CA LEU A 176 0.71 0.50 17.15
C LEU A 176 0.18 0.38 18.58
N ALA A 177 0.77 -0.49 19.38
CA ALA A 177 0.56 -0.59 20.83
C ALA A 177 1.71 -1.36 21.47
N ASP A 178 1.93 -1.19 22.77
CA ASP A 178 2.81 -2.05 23.56
C ASP A 178 2.07 -3.36 23.89
N LEU A 179 2.17 -4.36 22.98
CA LEU A 179 1.44 -5.63 23.11
C LEU A 179 2.06 -6.58 24.13
N HIS A 180 3.36 -6.47 24.34
CA HIS A 180 4.10 -7.39 25.22
C HIS A 180 4.57 -6.75 26.55
N GLY A 181 4.25 -5.49 26.78
CA GLY A 181 4.50 -4.80 28.05
C GLY A 181 5.95 -4.40 28.29
N ALA A 182 6.74 -4.24 27.20
CA ALA A 182 8.15 -3.84 27.28
C ALA A 182 8.38 -2.32 27.30
N GLY A 183 7.32 -1.53 27.09
CA GLY A 183 7.39 -0.07 26.99
C GLY A 183 7.69 0.45 25.58
N ASN A 184 7.89 -0.42 24.60
CA ASN A 184 8.07 -0.07 23.19
C ASN A 184 6.78 -0.33 22.42
N LEU A 185 6.56 0.42 21.35
CA LEU A 185 5.42 0.19 20.46
C LEU A 185 5.69 -0.99 19.52
N ASP A 186 4.81 -1.99 19.57
CA ASP A 186 4.73 -3.07 18.59
C ASP A 186 3.79 -2.68 17.46
N LEU A 187 3.97 -3.31 16.29
CA LEU A 187 3.19 -3.06 15.09
C LEU A 187 2.33 -4.28 14.74
N VAL A 188 1.07 -4.04 14.44
CA VAL A 188 0.18 -5.04 13.83
C VAL A 188 -0.21 -4.60 12.43
N ILE A 189 -0.16 -5.53 11.47
CA ILE A 189 -0.51 -5.29 10.07
C ILE A 189 -1.66 -6.22 9.67
N ALA A 190 -2.77 -5.65 9.21
CA ALA A 190 -3.84 -6.36 8.52
C ALA A 190 -3.49 -6.46 7.03
N GLN A 191 -3.41 -7.68 6.50
CA GLN A 191 -2.86 -7.97 5.18
C GLN A 191 -3.91 -8.55 4.23
N ASN A 192 -3.53 -8.63 2.97
CA ASN A 192 -4.19 -9.20 1.80
C ASN A 192 -5.20 -8.28 1.12
N ASP A 193 -5.34 -8.48 -0.19
CA ASP A 193 -6.32 -7.80 -1.04
C ASP A 193 -6.88 -8.78 -2.08
N TYR A 194 -8.21 -8.96 -2.07
CA TYR A 194 -8.94 -9.83 -2.99
C TYR A 194 -9.69 -9.03 -4.07
N SER A 195 -9.55 -7.70 -4.06
CA SER A 195 -10.25 -6.79 -4.97
C SER A 195 -9.58 -6.54 -6.33
N PRO A 196 -8.27 -6.84 -6.57
CA PRO A 196 -7.63 -6.56 -7.84
C PRO A 196 -8.33 -7.24 -9.02
N HIS A 197 -8.14 -6.66 -10.21
CA HIS A 197 -8.65 -7.24 -11.45
C HIS A 197 -8.17 -8.68 -11.63
N ARG A 198 -9.02 -9.55 -12.19
CA ARG A 198 -8.77 -11.00 -12.32
C ARG A 198 -7.42 -11.34 -12.97
N GLU A 199 -6.95 -10.54 -13.95
CA GLU A 199 -5.67 -10.75 -14.61
C GLU A 199 -4.46 -10.35 -13.75
N ILE A 200 -4.66 -9.51 -12.73
CA ILE A 200 -3.64 -9.16 -11.74
C ILE A 200 -3.51 -10.28 -10.71
N GLY A 201 -4.61 -10.91 -10.33
CA GLY A 201 -4.69 -11.95 -9.32
C GLY A 201 -4.93 -11.41 -7.91
N GLN A 202 -5.32 -12.30 -7.01
CA GLN A 202 -5.46 -11.99 -5.59
C GLN A 202 -4.09 -11.88 -4.94
N MET A 203 -3.97 -10.98 -3.97
CA MET A 203 -2.75 -10.77 -3.18
C MET A 203 -2.99 -11.33 -1.78
N ASP A 204 -2.80 -12.63 -1.63
CA ASP A 204 -3.21 -13.44 -0.47
C ASP A 204 -2.02 -14.09 0.27
N GLY A 205 -0.79 -13.58 0.05
CA GLY A 205 0.43 -14.13 0.63
C GLY A 205 0.55 -13.97 2.15
N GLY A 206 -0.27 -13.10 2.78
CA GLY A 206 -0.20 -12.78 4.20
C GLY A 206 -1.23 -13.53 5.05
N VAL A 207 -0.96 -13.60 6.35
CA VAL A 207 -1.91 -14.08 7.38
C VAL A 207 -2.14 -13.03 8.46
N SER A 208 -1.91 -11.77 8.13
CA SER A 208 -1.68 -10.65 9.03
C SER A 208 -0.43 -10.86 9.90
N LEU A 209 0.11 -9.82 10.46
CA LEU A 209 1.43 -9.89 11.05
C LEU A 209 1.50 -9.04 12.33
N VAL A 210 2.13 -9.60 13.37
CA VAL A 210 2.58 -8.87 14.54
C VAL A 210 4.10 -8.71 14.43
N LEU A 211 4.62 -7.50 14.70
CA LEU A 211 6.05 -7.23 14.71
C LEU A 211 6.39 -6.55 16.05
N LEU A 212 7.42 -7.04 16.72
CA LEU A 212 7.93 -6.45 17.95
C LEU A 212 8.83 -5.27 17.63
N GLY A 213 8.56 -4.12 18.25
CA GLY A 213 9.39 -2.94 18.13
C GLY A 213 10.56 -2.97 19.12
N ASP A 214 11.70 -2.47 18.68
CA ASP A 214 12.92 -2.37 19.51
C ASP A 214 13.04 -1.01 20.23
N GLY A 215 12.08 -0.09 20.03
CA GLY A 215 12.14 1.28 20.54
C GLY A 215 13.23 2.15 19.90
N LYS A 216 13.72 1.74 18.70
CA LYS A 216 14.72 2.45 17.91
C LYS A 216 14.32 2.56 16.44
N GLY A 217 13.01 2.46 16.16
CA GLY A 217 12.46 2.55 14.82
C GLY A 217 12.51 1.26 14.00
N SER A 218 12.99 0.13 14.59
CA SER A 218 13.05 -1.17 13.89
C SER A 218 12.04 -2.16 14.45
N PHE A 219 11.57 -3.05 13.58
CA PHE A 219 10.53 -4.02 13.87
C PHE A 219 10.94 -5.44 13.49
N ALA A 220 10.75 -6.41 14.39
CA ALA A 220 11.04 -7.82 14.16
C ALA A 220 9.74 -8.63 14.06
N PRO A 221 9.51 -9.39 12.97
CA PRO A 221 8.28 -10.16 12.80
C PRO A 221 8.18 -11.30 13.84
N LEU A 222 6.98 -11.44 14.39
CA LEU A 222 6.61 -12.51 15.31
C LEU A 222 5.71 -13.50 14.59
N TRP A 223 6.16 -14.75 14.46
CA TRP A 223 5.40 -15.78 13.75
C TRP A 223 4.07 -16.12 14.43
N PRO A 224 3.05 -16.61 13.69
CA PRO A 224 1.72 -16.92 14.24
C PRO A 224 1.71 -17.92 15.40
N ASP A 225 2.64 -18.88 15.43
CA ASP A 225 2.80 -19.85 16.53
C ASP A 225 3.25 -19.19 17.84
N ARG A 226 3.87 -18.01 17.76
CA ARG A 226 4.31 -17.24 18.92
C ARG A 226 3.38 -16.06 19.22
N SER A 227 2.85 -15.39 18.21
CA SER A 227 1.94 -14.26 18.38
C SER A 227 0.50 -14.69 18.69
N GLY A 228 0.12 -15.93 18.34
CA GLY A 228 -1.27 -16.38 18.38
C GLY A 228 -2.16 -15.75 17.30
N VAL A 229 -1.65 -14.80 16.51
CA VAL A 229 -2.42 -14.09 15.49
C VAL A 229 -2.24 -14.77 14.12
N SER A 230 -3.34 -15.28 13.58
CA SER A 230 -3.39 -15.82 12.22
C SER A 230 -4.73 -15.43 11.59
N MET A 231 -4.67 -14.56 10.60
CA MET A 231 -5.82 -14.06 9.84
C MET A 231 -5.67 -14.45 8.37
N PRO A 232 -5.95 -15.70 8.00
CA PRO A 232 -6.02 -16.09 6.60
C PRO A 232 -7.19 -15.36 5.94
N GLY A 233 -7.03 -15.01 4.68
CA GLY A 233 -7.99 -14.21 3.94
C GLY A 233 -7.74 -12.71 4.05
N GLU A 234 -8.67 -11.93 3.51
CA GLU A 234 -8.53 -10.48 3.43
C GLU A 234 -8.88 -9.82 4.78
N ALA A 235 -7.90 -9.12 5.37
CA ALA A 235 -8.09 -8.28 6.54
C ALA A 235 -8.03 -6.79 6.12
N LYS A 236 -9.18 -6.11 6.13
CA LYS A 236 -9.31 -4.74 5.59
C LYS A 236 -8.96 -3.65 6.58
N ARG A 237 -9.24 -3.88 7.85
CA ARG A 237 -9.06 -2.89 8.92
C ARG A 237 -8.70 -3.61 10.21
N LEU A 238 -8.11 -2.83 11.10
CA LEU A 238 -7.68 -3.31 12.39
C LEU A 238 -7.91 -2.19 13.42
N ALA A 239 -8.33 -2.56 14.61
CA ALA A 239 -8.41 -1.68 15.76
C ALA A 239 -7.75 -2.37 16.97
N ILE A 240 -7.21 -1.56 17.87
CA ILE A 240 -6.68 -2.00 19.16
C ILE A 240 -7.53 -1.38 20.26
N THR A 241 -7.98 -2.21 21.22
CA THR A 241 -8.76 -1.80 22.36
C THR A 241 -8.65 -2.85 23.45
N ASP A 242 -8.94 -2.51 24.70
CA ASP A 242 -9.07 -3.46 25.80
C ASP A 242 -10.53 -3.96 25.81
N LEU A 243 -10.74 -5.21 25.37
CA LEU A 243 -12.08 -5.79 25.20
C LEU A 243 -12.63 -6.42 26.48
N ASP A 244 -11.76 -7.01 27.30
CA ASP A 244 -12.13 -7.74 28.52
C ASP A 244 -11.78 -6.97 29.82
N GLN A 245 -11.26 -5.74 29.69
CA GLN A 245 -10.92 -4.82 30.78
C GLN A 245 -9.81 -5.35 31.70
N ASP A 246 -8.85 -6.10 31.11
CA ASP A 246 -7.66 -6.59 31.82
C ASP A 246 -6.48 -5.62 31.79
N GLY A 247 -6.64 -4.49 31.12
CA GLY A 247 -5.64 -3.42 30.98
C GLY A 247 -4.61 -3.69 29.88
N LYS A 248 -4.81 -4.70 29.02
CA LYS A 248 -3.95 -5.02 27.89
C LYS A 248 -4.62 -4.67 26.55
N PRO A 249 -3.84 -4.29 25.55
CA PRO A 249 -4.36 -4.01 24.22
C PRO A 249 -4.73 -5.31 23.47
N ASP A 250 -6.01 -5.49 23.13
CA ASP A 250 -6.53 -6.56 22.30
C ASP A 250 -6.66 -6.12 20.84
N LEU A 251 -6.77 -7.09 19.94
CA LEU A 251 -6.85 -6.84 18.50
C LEU A 251 -8.23 -7.20 17.93
N VAL A 252 -8.77 -6.30 17.11
CA VAL A 252 -10.01 -6.55 16.36
C VAL A 252 -9.75 -6.32 14.88
N PHE A 253 -9.91 -7.37 14.07
CA PHE A 253 -9.80 -7.31 12.61
C PHE A 253 -11.17 -7.29 11.96
N ALA A 254 -11.37 -6.43 10.97
CA ALA A 254 -12.49 -6.47 10.06
C ALA A 254 -12.08 -7.16 8.76
N THR A 255 -12.81 -8.21 8.37
CA THR A 255 -12.52 -9.01 7.19
C THR A 255 -13.20 -8.47 5.93
N GLY A 256 -12.72 -8.86 4.76
CA GLY A 256 -13.30 -8.51 3.47
C GLY A 256 -14.74 -9.02 3.27
N ILE A 257 -15.14 -10.09 3.98
CA ILE A 257 -16.49 -10.65 3.94
C ILE A 257 -17.45 -10.03 4.97
N GLY A 258 -17.01 -8.97 5.68
CA GLY A 258 -17.87 -8.23 6.61
C GLY A 258 -17.99 -8.83 8.01
N SER A 259 -17.14 -9.78 8.39
CA SER A 259 -17.06 -10.31 9.76
C SER A 259 -15.97 -9.62 10.57
N LEU A 260 -16.10 -9.70 11.91
CA LEU A 260 -15.07 -9.28 12.85
C LEU A 260 -14.40 -10.52 13.45
N ARG A 261 -13.10 -10.43 13.72
CA ARG A 261 -12.35 -11.41 14.48
C ARG A 261 -11.54 -10.69 15.55
N ALA A 262 -11.70 -11.13 16.80
CA ALA A 262 -10.99 -10.58 17.95
C ALA A 262 -9.94 -11.57 18.47
N TYR A 263 -8.85 -11.05 18.97
CA TYR A 263 -7.78 -11.76 19.67
C TYR A 263 -7.55 -11.07 21.01
N LEU A 264 -7.74 -11.80 22.10
CA LEU A 264 -7.45 -11.31 23.46
C LEU A 264 -5.95 -11.47 23.75
N ASN A 265 -5.36 -10.42 24.29
CA ASN A 265 -3.94 -10.39 24.62
C ASN A 265 -3.68 -11.11 25.96
N GLN A 266 -3.07 -12.27 25.88
CA GLN A 266 -2.70 -13.09 27.04
C GLN A 266 -1.23 -12.95 27.44
N SER A 267 -0.54 -11.90 26.96
CA SER A 267 0.86 -11.70 27.32
C SER A 267 1.01 -11.55 28.86
N THR A 268 1.97 -12.21 29.41
CA THR A 268 2.39 -11.99 30.80
C THR A 268 3.41 -10.85 30.77
N ARG A 269 3.09 -9.71 31.38
CA ARG A 269 4.07 -8.64 31.59
C ARG A 269 5.30 -9.24 32.26
N ARG A 270 6.44 -9.12 31.63
CA ARG A 270 7.72 -9.49 32.22
C ARG A 270 8.34 -8.33 32.95
#